data_f6a576a65ab29a2b520ad0062425f651
#
_entry.id   f6a576a65ab29a2b520ad0062425f651
#
_cell.length_a   1.000
_cell.length_b   1.000
_cell.length_c   1.000
_cell.angle_alpha   90.00
_cell.angle_beta   90.00
_cell.angle_gamma   90.00
#
_symmetry.space_group_name_H-M   'P 1'
#
loop_
_entity.id
_entity.type
_entity.pdbx_description
1 polymer ?
#
loop_
_entity_poly.entity_id
_entity_poly.type
_entity_poly.pdbx_seq_one_letter_code
_entity_poly.pdbx_strand_id
1 'polypeptide(L)'
;AIKDMSGLLKPYAAKKLVSTLKQEIGIPIQLHTHDTTGNQVAALLLAAEAGVDVVDCAISSMAGMTSQPSLNAVVAAMKDTERDTGLDLDRLQTLTDYWEDVRKRYDSFEGGLEYNTTDIYRYEIPGGQYTNLKPQVESLGLGDRFVEVKENYRKVNEMVGDIVKVTPSSKMVGDLCLLYTSDAA
;
A
#
# COMPACT_ATOMS: atom_id res chain seq x y z
N ALA A 1 -2.44 -5.27 15.15
CA ALA A 1 -2.70 -4.86 13.77
C ALA A 1 -1.89 -5.72 12.80
N ILE A 2 -2.49 -6.09 11.68
CA ILE A 2 -1.80 -6.62 10.51
C ILE A 2 -1.38 -5.41 9.68
N LYS A 3 -0.09 -5.29 9.34
CA LYS A 3 0.41 -4.21 8.52
C LYS A 3 0.98 -4.74 7.21
N ASP A 4 0.24 -4.53 6.13
CA ASP A 4 0.68 -4.79 4.76
C ASP A 4 1.18 -3.48 4.14
N MET A 5 2.47 -3.33 4.01
CA MET A 5 3.13 -2.07 3.62
C MET A 5 3.01 -1.72 2.14
N SER A 6 2.42 -2.57 1.32
CA SER A 6 2.51 -2.41 -0.13
C SER A 6 1.39 -3.06 -0.93
N GLY A 7 0.41 -3.69 -0.27
CA GLY A 7 -0.64 -4.42 -0.96
C GLY A 7 -0.22 -5.83 -1.42
N LEU A 8 0.70 -6.48 -0.69
CA LEU A 8 1.09 -7.87 -0.92
C LEU A 8 -0.02 -8.86 -0.58
N LEU A 9 -0.84 -8.52 0.40
CA LEU A 9 -1.91 -9.38 0.89
C LEU A 9 -3.06 -9.42 -0.14
N LYS A 10 -3.10 -10.50 -0.90
CA LYS A 10 -4.14 -10.72 -1.91
C LYS A 10 -5.51 -10.95 -1.25
N PRO A 11 -6.63 -10.60 -1.92
CA PRO A 11 -7.97 -10.65 -1.32
C PRO A 11 -8.33 -11.96 -0.63
N TYR A 12 -8.14 -13.09 -1.29
CA TYR A 12 -8.45 -14.41 -0.71
C TYR A 12 -7.47 -14.82 0.39
N ALA A 13 -6.22 -14.34 0.33
CA ALA A 13 -5.25 -14.55 1.41
C ALA A 13 -5.63 -13.73 2.65
N ALA A 14 -6.14 -12.51 2.47
CA ALA A 14 -6.68 -11.69 3.55
C ALA A 14 -7.83 -12.40 4.28
N LYS A 15 -8.80 -12.94 3.53
CA LYS A 15 -9.91 -13.73 4.10
C LYS A 15 -9.38 -14.91 4.93
N LYS A 16 -8.46 -15.69 4.36
CA LYS A 16 -7.88 -16.86 5.06
C LYS A 16 -7.13 -16.45 6.33
N LEU A 17 -6.26 -15.43 6.24
CA LEU A 17 -5.47 -14.94 7.37
C LEU A 17 -6.38 -14.46 8.51
N VAL A 18 -7.35 -13.58 8.20
CA VAL A 18 -8.27 -13.04 9.20
C VAL A 18 -9.13 -14.16 9.81
N SER A 19 -9.70 -15.06 9.00
CA SER A 19 -10.48 -16.20 9.51
C SER A 19 -9.65 -17.04 10.50
N THR A 20 -8.40 -17.36 10.14
CA THR A 20 -7.52 -18.14 11.03
C THR A 20 -7.22 -17.39 12.32
N LEU A 21 -6.86 -16.11 12.24
CA LEU A 21 -6.58 -15.29 13.41
C LEU A 21 -7.81 -15.16 14.33
N LYS A 22 -9.01 -14.98 13.79
CA LYS A 22 -10.25 -14.92 14.59
C LYS A 22 -10.57 -16.22 15.32
N GLN A 23 -10.09 -17.35 14.82
CA GLN A 23 -10.22 -18.66 15.51
C GLN A 23 -9.20 -18.85 16.62
N GLU A 24 -7.99 -18.33 16.43
CA GLU A 24 -6.85 -18.59 17.31
C GLU A 24 -6.63 -17.53 18.40
N ILE A 25 -7.09 -16.29 18.17
CA ILE A 25 -6.85 -15.18 19.11
C ILE A 25 -8.14 -14.43 19.44
N GLY A 26 -8.30 -14.08 20.72
CA GLY A 26 -9.49 -13.40 21.28
C GLY A 26 -9.42 -11.86 21.29
N ILE A 27 -8.46 -11.25 20.57
CA ILE A 27 -8.31 -9.79 20.54
C ILE A 27 -8.84 -9.22 19.22
N PRO A 28 -9.24 -7.93 19.19
CA PRO A 28 -9.62 -7.26 17.96
C PRO A 28 -8.50 -7.25 16.92
N ILE A 29 -8.85 -7.43 15.65
CA ILE A 29 -7.93 -7.45 14.51
C ILE A 29 -8.14 -6.19 13.69
N GLN A 30 -7.08 -5.42 13.49
CA GLN A 30 -7.02 -4.30 12.56
C GLN A 30 -6.19 -4.69 11.34
N LEU A 31 -6.68 -4.38 10.15
CA LEU A 31 -5.96 -4.56 8.88
C LEU A 31 -5.62 -3.20 8.27
N HIS A 32 -4.32 -2.94 8.17
CA HIS A 32 -3.75 -1.80 7.46
C HIS A 32 -3.05 -2.30 6.20
N THR A 33 -3.39 -1.72 5.05
CA THR A 33 -2.77 -2.06 3.77
C THR A 33 -2.62 -0.83 2.89
N HIS A 34 -1.70 -0.89 1.89
CA HIS A 34 -1.54 0.11 0.85
C HIS A 34 -2.08 -0.42 -0.48
N ASP A 35 -2.69 0.44 -1.29
CA ASP A 35 -3.42 0.02 -2.51
C ASP A 35 -2.57 0.11 -3.79
N THR A 36 -1.28 -0.21 -3.69
CA THR A 36 -0.35 -0.18 -4.82
C THR A 36 -0.82 -1.05 -5.99
N THR A 37 -1.48 -2.17 -5.69
CA THR A 37 -1.96 -3.12 -6.71
C THR A 37 -3.35 -2.83 -7.23
N GLY A 38 -4.13 -1.95 -6.58
CA GLY A 38 -5.54 -1.72 -6.88
C GLY A 38 -6.48 -2.85 -6.41
N ASN A 39 -5.95 -3.84 -5.66
CA ASN A 39 -6.72 -4.99 -5.18
C ASN A 39 -7.21 -4.83 -3.75
N GLN A 40 -6.84 -3.75 -3.07
CA GLN A 40 -6.96 -3.73 -1.62
C GLN A 40 -8.37 -3.40 -1.13
N VAL A 41 -9.21 -2.72 -1.90
CA VAL A 41 -10.65 -2.65 -1.59
C VAL A 41 -11.24 -4.07 -1.50
N ALA A 42 -10.95 -4.94 -2.47
CA ALA A 42 -11.42 -6.33 -2.44
C ALA A 42 -10.81 -7.12 -1.27
N ALA A 43 -9.55 -6.87 -0.91
CA ALA A 43 -8.92 -7.50 0.25
C ALA A 43 -9.61 -7.10 1.56
N LEU A 44 -9.95 -5.81 1.73
CA LEU A 44 -10.67 -5.32 2.90
C LEU A 44 -12.09 -5.87 2.99
N LEU A 45 -12.81 -5.97 1.87
CA LEU A 45 -14.15 -6.57 1.83
C LEU A 45 -14.14 -8.05 2.25
N LEU A 46 -13.21 -8.84 1.71
CA LEU A 46 -13.07 -10.24 2.08
C LEU A 46 -12.54 -10.43 3.52
N ALA A 47 -11.73 -9.51 4.02
CA ALA A 47 -11.34 -9.49 5.43
C ALA A 47 -12.53 -9.14 6.34
N ALA A 48 -13.43 -8.23 5.92
CA ALA A 48 -14.65 -7.89 6.65
C ALA A 48 -15.60 -9.09 6.74
N GLU A 49 -15.80 -9.83 5.64
CA GLU A 49 -16.55 -11.09 5.66
C GLU A 49 -15.94 -12.12 6.64
N ALA A 50 -14.61 -12.14 6.76
CA ALA A 50 -13.89 -13.03 7.67
C ALA A 50 -13.90 -12.56 9.14
N GLY A 51 -14.47 -11.39 9.43
CA GLY A 51 -14.65 -10.88 10.79
C GLY A 51 -13.56 -9.93 11.29
N VAL A 52 -12.78 -9.27 10.40
CA VAL A 52 -11.88 -8.19 10.83
C VAL A 52 -12.68 -7.10 11.56
N ASP A 53 -12.07 -6.54 12.61
CA ASP A 53 -12.79 -5.57 13.46
C ASP A 53 -12.58 -4.14 12.98
N VAL A 54 -11.39 -3.83 12.42
CA VAL A 54 -11.03 -2.49 11.93
C VAL A 54 -10.27 -2.61 10.62
N VAL A 55 -10.60 -1.75 9.65
CA VAL A 55 -9.85 -1.59 8.41
C VAL A 55 -9.44 -0.13 8.22
N ASP A 56 -8.22 0.09 7.73
CA ASP A 56 -7.70 1.42 7.48
C ASP A 56 -7.92 1.81 6.01
N CYS A 57 -8.52 2.97 5.81
CA CYS A 57 -8.80 3.55 4.51
C CYS A 57 -8.38 5.02 4.46
N ALA A 58 -8.29 5.58 3.26
CA ALA A 58 -8.12 7.01 3.03
C ALA A 58 -9.34 7.58 2.30
N ILE A 59 -9.64 8.87 2.55
CA ILE A 59 -10.70 9.57 1.78
C ILE A 59 -10.37 9.48 0.28
N SER A 60 -11.37 9.35 -0.59
CA SER A 60 -11.16 8.98 -2.01
C SER A 60 -10.14 9.85 -2.75
N SER A 61 -10.13 11.17 -2.52
CA SER A 61 -9.16 12.09 -3.13
C SER A 61 -7.71 11.87 -2.71
N MET A 62 -7.48 11.16 -1.58
CA MET A 62 -6.17 10.85 -1.03
C MET A 62 -5.86 9.35 -1.06
N ALA A 63 -6.73 8.54 -1.66
CA ALA A 63 -6.64 7.08 -1.67
C ALA A 63 -5.90 6.53 -2.89
N GLY A 64 -5.60 5.24 -2.83
CA GLY A 64 -5.05 4.47 -3.95
C GLY A 64 -3.54 4.53 -4.07
N MET A 65 -3.01 3.76 -5.00
CA MET A 65 -1.57 3.66 -5.29
C MET A 65 -0.72 3.43 -4.04
N THR A 66 0.17 4.35 -3.67
CA THR A 66 1.00 4.22 -2.46
C THR A 66 0.27 4.61 -1.16
N SER A 67 -0.97 5.09 -1.24
CA SER A 67 -1.85 5.34 -0.11
C SER A 67 -2.73 4.13 0.21
N GLN A 68 -3.68 4.29 1.14
CA GLN A 68 -4.64 3.25 1.53
C GLN A 68 -5.78 3.13 0.52
N PRO A 69 -6.58 2.04 0.58
CA PRO A 69 -7.80 1.90 -0.20
C PRO A 69 -8.81 3.03 0.05
N SER A 70 -9.64 3.30 -0.96
CA SER A 70 -10.66 4.34 -0.87
C SER A 70 -11.71 4.02 0.20
N LEU A 71 -11.85 4.90 1.19
CA LEU A 71 -12.90 4.83 2.21
C LEU A 71 -14.31 4.85 1.59
N ASN A 72 -14.56 5.77 0.65
CA ASN A 72 -15.86 5.89 0.01
C ASN A 72 -16.24 4.61 -0.74
N ALA A 73 -15.27 3.97 -1.42
CA ALA A 73 -15.50 2.71 -2.13
C ALA A 73 -15.82 1.55 -1.15
N VAL A 74 -15.09 1.46 -0.04
CA VAL A 74 -15.33 0.43 0.98
C VAL A 74 -16.70 0.64 1.63
N VAL A 75 -17.04 1.88 2.03
CA VAL A 75 -18.34 2.21 2.63
C VAL A 75 -19.48 1.90 1.67
N ALA A 76 -19.37 2.32 0.39
CA ALA A 76 -20.38 2.04 -0.63
C ALA A 76 -20.58 0.54 -0.86
N ALA A 77 -19.49 -0.24 -0.90
CA ALA A 77 -19.57 -1.69 -1.11
C ALA A 77 -20.15 -2.45 0.09
N MET A 78 -20.01 -1.91 1.32
CA MET A 78 -20.56 -2.53 2.53
C MET A 78 -21.96 -2.06 2.87
N LYS A 79 -22.46 -1.02 2.20
CA LYS A 79 -23.79 -0.47 2.48
C LYS A 79 -24.87 -1.54 2.33
N ASP A 80 -25.83 -1.52 3.26
CA ASP A 80 -26.96 -2.47 3.33
C ASP A 80 -26.54 -3.95 3.52
N THR A 81 -25.29 -4.19 3.97
CA THR A 81 -24.82 -5.53 4.37
C THR A 81 -24.76 -5.67 5.89
N GLU A 82 -24.50 -6.87 6.40
CA GLU A 82 -24.25 -7.11 7.83
C GLU A 82 -23.03 -6.36 8.37
N ARG A 83 -22.18 -5.87 7.48
CA ARG A 83 -20.96 -5.10 7.78
C ARG A 83 -21.08 -3.63 7.41
N ASP A 84 -22.29 -3.13 7.24
CA ASP A 84 -22.53 -1.70 7.00
C ASP A 84 -21.85 -0.86 8.09
N THR A 85 -21.07 0.10 7.64
CA THR A 85 -20.29 0.97 8.54
C THR A 85 -21.12 2.05 9.19
N GLY A 86 -22.33 2.32 8.68
CA GLY A 86 -23.17 3.44 9.10
C GLY A 86 -22.65 4.82 8.69
N LEU A 87 -21.56 4.89 7.91
CA LEU A 87 -21.03 6.17 7.43
C LEU A 87 -21.86 6.73 6.28
N ASP A 88 -22.06 8.04 6.30
CA ASP A 88 -22.84 8.78 5.31
C ASP A 88 -21.97 9.11 4.08
N LEU A 89 -22.34 8.56 2.91
CA LEU A 89 -21.58 8.73 1.67
C LEU A 89 -21.61 10.19 1.17
N ASP A 90 -22.67 10.95 1.38
CA ASP A 90 -22.74 12.34 0.93
C ASP A 90 -21.79 13.22 1.76
N ARG A 91 -21.69 12.95 3.07
CA ARG A 91 -20.70 13.61 3.93
C ARG A 91 -19.26 13.21 3.55
N LEU A 92 -19.01 11.96 3.22
CA LEU A 92 -17.71 11.52 2.74
C LEU A 92 -17.37 12.16 1.40
N GLN A 93 -18.34 12.36 0.50
CA GLN A 93 -18.14 13.08 -0.74
C GLN A 93 -17.76 14.55 -0.50
N THR A 94 -18.44 15.23 0.41
CA THR A 94 -18.08 16.60 0.80
C THR A 94 -16.63 16.71 1.31
N LEU A 95 -16.18 15.72 2.10
CA LEU A 95 -14.79 15.67 2.55
C LEU A 95 -13.83 15.36 1.39
N THR A 96 -14.24 14.50 0.45
CA THR A 96 -13.46 14.17 -0.74
C THR A 96 -13.19 15.42 -1.58
N ASP A 97 -14.22 16.22 -1.84
CA ASP A 97 -14.13 17.47 -2.62
C ASP A 97 -13.20 18.48 -1.94
N TYR A 98 -13.33 18.65 -0.62
CA TYR A 98 -12.43 19.50 0.16
C TYR A 98 -10.95 19.05 0.03
N TRP A 99 -10.69 17.77 0.24
CA TRP A 99 -9.33 17.24 0.20
C TRP A 99 -8.76 17.20 -1.22
N GLU A 100 -9.59 17.07 -2.25
CA GLU A 100 -9.16 17.23 -3.65
C GLU A 100 -8.59 18.64 -3.90
N ASP A 101 -9.28 19.68 -3.43
CA ASP A 101 -8.79 21.05 -3.58
C ASP A 101 -7.53 21.33 -2.75
N VAL A 102 -7.43 20.74 -1.56
CA VAL A 102 -6.19 20.82 -0.77
C VAL A 102 -5.04 20.12 -1.49
N ARG A 103 -5.27 18.92 -2.03
CA ARG A 103 -4.25 18.12 -2.73
C ARG A 103 -3.63 18.88 -3.90
N LYS A 104 -4.43 19.59 -4.69
CA LYS A 104 -3.95 20.42 -5.82
C LYS A 104 -2.87 21.44 -5.40
N ARG A 105 -2.89 21.90 -4.14
CA ARG A 105 -1.87 22.84 -3.62
C ARG A 105 -0.50 22.18 -3.37
N TYR A 106 -0.47 20.86 -3.34
CA TYR A 106 0.71 20.05 -3.07
C TYR A 106 1.17 19.23 -4.27
N ASP A 107 0.63 19.47 -5.47
CA ASP A 107 0.96 18.73 -6.70
C ASP A 107 2.48 18.67 -6.95
N SER A 108 3.20 19.74 -6.65
CA SER A 108 4.66 19.81 -6.81
C SER A 108 5.44 18.86 -5.89
N PHE A 109 4.79 18.34 -4.85
CA PHE A 109 5.37 17.38 -3.91
C PHE A 109 4.88 15.95 -4.17
N GLU A 110 3.96 15.75 -5.11
CA GLU A 110 3.51 14.42 -5.47
C GLU A 110 4.59 13.71 -6.29
N GLY A 111 4.98 12.56 -5.81
CA GLY A 111 5.91 11.66 -6.49
C GLY A 111 5.45 10.22 -6.33
N GLY A 112 5.85 9.36 -7.24
CA GLY A 112 5.60 7.94 -7.12
C GLY A 112 4.82 7.34 -8.27
N LEU A 113 3.85 6.49 -7.98
CA LEU A 113 3.08 5.76 -8.99
C LEU A 113 1.99 6.63 -9.61
N GLU A 114 1.91 6.61 -10.92
CA GLU A 114 0.83 7.23 -11.71
C GLU A 114 -0.34 6.27 -11.93
N TYR A 115 -0.13 4.97 -11.69
CA TYR A 115 -1.12 3.91 -11.88
C TYR A 115 -0.85 2.75 -10.92
N ASN A 116 -1.88 1.93 -10.67
CA ASN A 116 -1.73 0.71 -9.90
C ASN A 116 -0.84 -0.30 -10.65
N THR A 117 0.00 -1.03 -9.93
CA THR A 117 0.91 -2.00 -10.53
C THR A 117 1.02 -3.27 -9.71
N THR A 118 1.15 -4.40 -10.38
CA THR A 118 1.43 -5.69 -9.75
C THR A 118 2.92 -5.95 -9.55
N ASP A 119 3.78 -4.99 -9.86
CA ASP A 119 5.24 -5.06 -9.66
C ASP A 119 5.62 -5.44 -8.23
N ILE A 120 4.78 -5.06 -7.25
CA ILE A 120 5.00 -5.42 -5.84
C ILE A 120 5.07 -6.93 -5.62
N TYR A 121 4.34 -7.73 -6.40
CA TYR A 121 4.40 -9.19 -6.29
C TYR A 121 5.70 -9.79 -6.85
N ARG A 122 6.48 -8.99 -7.59
CA ARG A 122 7.76 -9.38 -8.17
C ARG A 122 8.94 -8.79 -7.42
N TYR A 123 8.88 -7.50 -7.08
CA TYR A 123 10.01 -6.75 -6.53
C TYR A 123 9.88 -6.46 -5.04
N GLU A 124 8.68 -6.56 -4.48
CA GLU A 124 8.37 -6.37 -3.05
C GLU A 124 8.81 -5.01 -2.48
N ILE A 125 8.81 -3.97 -3.32
CA ILE A 125 9.15 -2.61 -2.89
C ILE A 125 7.97 -2.01 -2.13
N PRO A 126 8.10 -1.66 -0.82
CA PRO A 126 7.04 -1.02 -0.07
C PRO A 126 6.58 0.29 -0.70
N GLY A 127 5.29 0.62 -0.60
CA GLY A 127 4.72 1.81 -1.24
C GLY A 127 5.45 3.10 -0.86
N GLY A 128 5.72 3.32 0.44
CA GLY A 128 6.49 4.47 0.90
C GLY A 128 7.94 4.47 0.41
N GLN A 129 8.57 3.28 0.30
CA GLN A 129 9.92 3.16 -0.26
C GLN A 129 9.92 3.44 -1.76
N TYR A 130 8.90 3.01 -2.49
CA TYR A 130 8.77 3.29 -3.92
C TYR A 130 8.71 4.80 -4.19
N THR A 131 7.90 5.54 -3.41
CA THR A 131 7.76 7.00 -3.50
C THR A 131 9.08 7.72 -3.23
N ASN A 132 9.92 7.20 -2.32
CA ASN A 132 11.22 7.78 -2.02
C ASN A 132 12.31 7.36 -3.02
N LEU A 133 12.26 6.13 -3.51
CA LEU A 133 13.30 5.56 -4.37
C LEU A 133 13.33 6.23 -5.75
N LYS A 134 12.18 6.52 -6.35
CA LYS A 134 12.09 7.11 -7.69
C LYS A 134 12.82 8.46 -7.78
N PRO A 135 12.54 9.46 -6.93
CA PRO A 135 13.28 10.72 -6.93
C PRO A 135 14.78 10.56 -6.62
N GLN A 136 15.15 9.61 -5.76
CA GLN A 136 16.58 9.34 -5.47
C GLN A 136 17.31 8.81 -6.70
N VAL A 137 16.70 7.86 -7.41
CA VAL A 137 17.21 7.30 -8.67
C VAL A 137 17.40 8.38 -9.72
N GLU A 138 16.43 9.29 -9.85
CA GLU A 138 16.49 10.42 -10.77
C GLU A 138 17.63 11.39 -10.39
N SER A 139 17.79 11.70 -9.10
CA SER A 139 18.85 12.58 -8.61
C SER A 139 20.26 12.02 -8.81
N LEU A 140 20.40 10.70 -8.89
CA LEU A 140 21.65 10.00 -9.19
C LEU A 140 21.90 9.81 -10.69
N GLY A 141 21.02 10.32 -11.55
CA GLY A 141 21.14 10.15 -13.00
C GLY A 141 20.84 8.74 -13.50
N LEU A 142 20.16 7.92 -12.68
CA LEU A 142 19.82 6.53 -12.97
C LEU A 142 18.37 6.35 -13.41
N GLY A 143 17.64 7.45 -13.75
CA GLY A 143 16.22 7.41 -14.09
C GLY A 143 15.87 6.42 -15.20
N ASP A 144 16.66 6.41 -16.26
CA ASP A 144 16.48 5.48 -17.39
C ASP A 144 16.74 4.01 -17.02
N ARG A 145 17.39 3.74 -15.88
CA ARG A 145 17.71 2.41 -15.36
C ARG A 145 16.73 1.96 -14.25
N PHE A 146 15.60 2.59 -14.10
CA PHE A 146 14.67 2.29 -12.98
C PHE A 146 14.19 0.84 -12.96
N VAL A 147 14.05 0.18 -14.11
CA VAL A 147 13.73 -1.26 -14.18
C VAL A 147 14.84 -2.10 -13.56
N GLU A 148 16.10 -1.76 -13.83
CA GLU A 148 17.27 -2.43 -13.24
C GLU A 148 17.35 -2.18 -11.72
N VAL A 149 17.04 -0.96 -11.28
CA VAL A 149 16.94 -0.64 -9.85
C VAL A 149 15.91 -1.55 -9.16
N LYS A 150 14.73 -1.77 -9.75
CA LYS A 150 13.73 -2.68 -9.21
C LYS A 150 14.24 -4.13 -9.10
N GLU A 151 14.92 -4.63 -10.14
CA GLU A 151 15.53 -5.97 -10.09
C GLU A 151 16.64 -6.08 -9.04
N ASN A 152 17.46 -5.05 -8.90
CA ASN A 152 18.51 -5.02 -7.89
C ASN A 152 17.92 -4.91 -6.47
N TYR A 153 16.79 -4.20 -6.30
CA TYR A 153 16.06 -4.19 -5.02
C TYR A 153 15.65 -5.60 -4.60
N ARG A 154 15.08 -6.38 -5.53
CA ARG A 154 14.71 -7.77 -5.28
C ARG A 154 15.93 -8.62 -4.90
N LYS A 155 17.02 -8.53 -5.67
CA LYS A 155 18.27 -9.28 -5.40
C LYS A 155 18.85 -8.93 -4.03
N VAL A 156 18.93 -7.64 -3.70
CA VAL A 156 19.42 -7.18 -2.40
C VAL A 156 18.53 -7.70 -1.27
N ASN A 157 17.19 -7.66 -1.45
CA ASN A 157 16.27 -8.21 -0.48
C ASN A 157 16.51 -9.70 -0.22
N GLU A 158 16.69 -10.49 -1.27
CA GLU A 158 17.05 -11.91 -1.18
C GLU A 158 18.41 -12.11 -0.47
N MET A 159 19.42 -11.29 -0.80
CA MET A 159 20.76 -11.36 -0.17
C MET A 159 20.73 -11.10 1.34
N VAL A 160 19.83 -10.24 1.82
CA VAL A 160 19.69 -9.96 3.24
C VAL A 160 18.67 -10.88 3.95
N GLY A 161 18.17 -11.91 3.25
CA GLY A 161 17.32 -12.95 3.81
C GLY A 161 15.84 -12.58 3.91
N ASP A 162 15.33 -11.83 2.95
CA ASP A 162 13.91 -11.41 2.88
C ASP A 162 13.39 -10.78 4.19
N ILE A 163 14.18 -9.86 4.73
CA ILE A 163 13.84 -9.21 5.99
C ILE A 163 12.52 -8.45 5.92
N VAL A 164 11.85 -8.35 7.05
CA VAL A 164 10.63 -7.55 7.19
C VAL A 164 10.95 -6.08 6.86
N LYS A 165 10.29 -5.56 5.81
CA LYS A 165 10.54 -4.23 5.27
C LYS A 165 9.72 -3.14 5.99
N VAL A 166 10.13 -2.80 7.20
CA VAL A 166 9.65 -1.64 7.96
C VAL A 166 10.84 -0.73 8.26
N THR A 167 10.59 0.56 8.49
CA THR A 167 11.68 1.49 8.85
C THR A 167 12.37 1.02 10.14
N PRO A 168 13.71 0.90 10.16
CA PRO A 168 14.70 1.36 9.15
C PRO A 168 15.09 0.33 8.06
N SER A 169 14.67 -0.93 8.17
CA SER A 169 15.13 -2.00 7.27
C SER A 169 14.76 -1.76 5.79
N SER A 170 13.57 -1.23 5.51
CA SER A 170 13.16 -0.86 4.15
C SER A 170 14.09 0.19 3.52
N LYS A 171 14.54 1.17 4.33
CA LYS A 171 15.51 2.17 3.87
C LYS A 171 16.87 1.52 3.59
N MET A 172 17.34 0.65 4.47
CA MET A 172 18.60 -0.07 4.28
C MET A 172 18.63 -0.86 2.98
N VAL A 173 17.57 -1.61 2.66
CA VAL A 173 17.46 -2.35 1.40
C VAL A 173 17.47 -1.39 0.20
N GLY A 174 16.78 -0.25 0.30
CA GLY A 174 16.78 0.78 -0.75
C GLY A 174 18.16 1.39 -0.98
N ASP A 175 18.86 1.79 0.09
CA ASP A 175 20.20 2.38 0.00
C ASP A 175 21.23 1.38 -0.59
N LEU A 176 21.20 0.11 -0.15
CA LEU A 176 22.03 -0.95 -0.71
C LEU A 176 21.71 -1.22 -2.20
N CYS A 177 20.45 -1.20 -2.57
CA CYS A 177 20.02 -1.35 -3.96
C CYS A 177 20.60 -0.23 -4.84
N LEU A 178 20.56 1.02 -4.39
CA LEU A 178 21.12 2.15 -5.12
C LEU A 178 22.65 2.02 -5.27
N LEU A 179 23.34 1.67 -4.20
CA LEU A 179 24.78 1.41 -4.22
C LEU A 179 25.13 0.31 -5.23
N TYR A 180 24.42 -0.82 -5.16
CA TYR A 180 24.63 -1.96 -6.05
C TYR A 180 24.35 -1.64 -7.52
N THR A 181 23.42 -0.71 -7.79
CA THR A 181 23.11 -0.26 -9.16
C THR A 181 24.14 0.73 -9.68
N SER A 182 24.67 1.62 -8.83
CA SER A 182 25.69 2.59 -9.20
C SER A 182 27.06 1.95 -9.46
N ASP A 183 27.45 0.95 -8.65
CA ASP A 183 28.73 0.26 -8.79
C ASP A 183 28.78 -0.70 -10.01
N ALA A 184 27.60 -1.07 -10.55
CA ALA A 184 27.50 -1.88 -11.77
C ALA A 184 27.66 -1.06 -13.07
N ALA A 185 27.86 0.25 -12.96
CA ALA A 185 28.09 1.19 -14.06
C ALA A 185 29.57 1.45 -14.26
#